data_1e0b5ef6b2ba5c2ce29107a30c24d56e
#
_entry.id   1e0b5ef6b2ba5c2ce29107a30c24d56e
#
_cell.length_a   1.000
_cell.length_b   1.000
_cell.length_c   1.000
_cell.angle_alpha   90.00
_cell.angle_beta   90.00
_cell.angle_gamma   90.00
#
_symmetry.space_group_name_H-M   'P 1'
#
loop_
_entity.id
_entity.type
_entity.pdbx_description
1 polymer ?
#
loop_
_entity_poly.entity_id
_entity_poly.type
_entity_poly.pdbx_seq_one_letter_code
_entity_poly.pdbx_strand_id
1 'polypeptide(L)'
;DEEKLLYITDTYYCRYTFKDVNHIMVECNHSYEILNQRVDDGCLHEKRMERLIQSHFSLENVIKFLKSMDLTKCQDIRLLHLSDENSDAAMFKQAVEAATGKYVVVEQERSPL
;
A
#
# COMPACT_ATOMS: atom_id res chain seq x y z
N ASP A 1 26.16 -12.81 0.43
CA ASP A 1 25.37 -11.59 0.66
C ASP A 1 23.91 -11.95 0.69
N GLU A 2 23.31 -11.83 1.86
CA GLU A 2 21.91 -12.14 2.04
C GLU A 2 21.03 -10.97 1.60
N GLU A 3 20.00 -11.26 0.84
CA GLU A 3 19.00 -10.28 0.50
C GLU A 3 17.98 -10.13 1.63
N LYS A 4 17.57 -8.91 1.88
CA LYS A 4 16.58 -8.60 2.92
C LYS A 4 15.22 -8.33 2.29
N LEU A 5 14.22 -9.04 2.79
CA LEU A 5 12.82 -8.85 2.42
C LEU A 5 12.08 -8.23 3.59
N LEU A 6 11.38 -7.14 3.34
CA LEU A 6 10.46 -6.54 4.30
C LEU A 6 9.04 -6.85 3.88
N TYR A 7 8.26 -7.44 4.78
CA TYR A 7 6.87 -7.79 4.55
C TYR A 7 6.00 -7.11 5.61
N ILE A 8 5.05 -6.28 5.18
CA ILE A 8 4.17 -5.54 6.10
C ILE A 8 2.73 -5.69 5.63
N THR A 9 1.87 -6.16 6.52
CA THR A 9 0.45 -6.33 6.28
C THR A 9 -0.36 -6.10 7.56
N ASP A 10 -1.66 -5.90 7.42
CA ASP A 10 -2.61 -5.81 8.53
C ASP A 10 -2.30 -4.71 9.54
N THR A 11 -1.81 -3.58 9.06
CA THR A 11 -1.58 -2.39 9.88
C THR A 11 -1.95 -1.14 9.07
N TYR A 12 -2.30 -0.08 9.77
CA TYR A 12 -2.59 1.19 9.09
C TYR A 12 -1.34 2.03 8.86
N TYR A 13 -0.28 1.78 9.63
CA TYR A 13 0.98 2.48 9.45
C TYR A 13 2.12 1.72 10.14
N CYS A 14 3.32 1.80 9.56
CA CYS A 14 4.54 1.25 10.14
C CYS A 14 5.44 2.40 10.58
N ARG A 15 5.73 2.47 11.88
CA ARG A 15 6.56 3.53 12.47
C ARG A 15 8.03 3.21 12.49
N TYR A 16 8.39 1.97 12.15
CA TYR A 16 9.78 1.54 12.16
C TYR A 16 10.44 1.84 10.82
N THR A 17 11.72 2.17 10.86
CA THR A 17 12.52 2.30 9.65
C THR A 17 13.47 1.11 9.56
N PHE A 18 13.70 0.65 8.35
CA PHE A 18 14.53 -0.52 8.09
C PHE A 18 15.64 -0.12 7.12
N LYS A 19 16.84 -0.68 7.32
CA LYS A 19 18.00 -0.37 6.49
C LYS A 19 18.33 -1.51 5.54
N ASP A 20 18.85 -1.16 4.38
CA ASP A 20 19.43 -2.13 3.43
C ASP A 20 18.42 -3.18 2.96
N VAL A 21 17.16 -2.80 2.85
CA VAL A 21 16.11 -3.69 2.36
C VAL A 21 16.22 -3.80 0.84
N ASN A 22 16.19 -5.01 0.33
CA ASN A 22 16.31 -5.28 -1.11
C ASN A 22 14.95 -5.45 -1.78
N HIS A 23 13.99 -6.00 -1.07
CA HIS A 23 12.64 -6.25 -1.57
C HIS A 23 11.62 -5.84 -0.53
N ILE A 24 10.55 -5.20 -0.96
CA ILE A 24 9.46 -4.78 -0.07
C ILE A 24 8.16 -5.38 -0.57
N MET A 25 7.43 -6.02 0.34
CA MET A 25 6.06 -6.46 0.11
C MET A 25 5.20 -5.76 1.15
N VAL A 26 4.32 -4.87 0.72
CA VAL A 26 3.54 -4.05 1.63
C VAL A 26 2.08 -4.03 1.21
N GLU A 27 1.19 -4.16 2.19
CA GLU A 27 -0.23 -4.00 1.94
C GLU A 27 -0.51 -2.59 1.44
N CYS A 28 -1.39 -2.47 0.45
CA CYS A 28 -1.85 -1.19 -0.08
C CYS A 28 -3.33 -1.35 -0.40
N ASN A 29 -4.16 -1.31 0.65
CA ASN A 29 -5.53 -1.78 0.59
C ASN A 29 -6.48 -0.81 -0.10
N HIS A 30 -6.31 0.50 0.13
CA HIS A 30 -7.25 1.53 -0.28
C HIS A 30 -6.54 2.87 -0.42
N SER A 31 -7.25 3.88 -0.94
CA SER A 31 -6.80 5.26 -0.82
C SER A 31 -7.87 6.08 -0.12
N TYR A 32 -7.45 7.11 0.60
CA TYR A 32 -8.40 8.03 1.24
C TYR A 32 -9.27 8.73 0.20
N GLU A 33 -8.68 9.08 -0.94
CA GLU A 33 -9.42 9.73 -2.01
C GLU A 33 -10.57 8.85 -2.50
N ILE A 34 -10.31 7.56 -2.76
CA ILE A 34 -11.35 6.64 -3.23
C ILE A 34 -12.39 6.40 -2.13
N LEU A 35 -11.96 6.23 -0.87
CA LEU A 35 -12.90 6.05 0.24
C LEU A 35 -13.81 7.26 0.39
N ASN A 36 -13.25 8.47 0.36
CA ASN A 36 -14.03 9.70 0.47
C ASN A 36 -15.05 9.82 -0.67
N GLN A 37 -14.64 9.49 -1.88
CA GLN A 37 -15.52 9.52 -3.03
C GLN A 37 -16.68 8.55 -2.86
N ARG A 38 -16.39 7.35 -2.35
CA ARG A 38 -17.43 6.34 -2.14
C ARG A 38 -18.41 6.72 -1.04
N VAL A 39 -17.92 7.38 0.01
CA VAL A 39 -18.81 7.93 1.05
C VAL A 39 -19.71 9.01 0.44
N ASP A 40 -19.13 9.93 -0.33
CA ASP A 40 -19.90 11.01 -0.98
C ASP A 40 -20.95 10.46 -1.95
N ASP A 41 -20.62 9.37 -2.63
CA ASP A 41 -21.55 8.71 -3.58
C ASP A 41 -22.59 7.84 -2.89
N GLY A 42 -22.53 7.72 -1.56
CA GLY A 42 -23.45 6.88 -0.81
C GLY A 42 -23.17 5.39 -0.89
N CYS A 43 -22.00 5.00 -1.41
CA CYS A 43 -21.62 3.59 -1.57
C CYS A 43 -20.93 3.00 -0.37
N LEU A 44 -20.48 3.84 0.58
CA LEU A 44 -19.72 3.40 1.75
C LEU A 44 -20.17 4.24 2.96
N HIS A 45 -20.47 3.54 4.06
CA HIS A 45 -20.81 4.21 5.31
C HIS A 45 -19.55 4.75 6.01
N GLU A 46 -19.64 5.93 6.61
CA GLU A 46 -18.53 6.59 7.29
C GLU A 46 -17.87 5.73 8.37
N LYS A 47 -18.66 4.99 9.14
CA LYS A 47 -18.13 4.12 10.20
C LYS A 47 -17.31 2.98 9.64
N ARG A 48 -17.70 2.46 8.49
CA ARG A 48 -16.93 1.43 7.81
C ARG A 48 -15.62 1.99 7.27
N MET A 49 -15.67 3.21 6.73
CA MET A 49 -14.46 3.91 6.30
C MET A 49 -13.48 4.08 7.45
N GLU A 50 -13.95 4.51 8.62
CA GLU A 50 -13.09 4.66 9.81
C GLU A 50 -12.40 3.35 10.18
N ARG A 51 -13.14 2.24 10.14
CA ARG A 51 -12.57 0.93 10.46
C ARG A 51 -11.51 0.50 9.44
N LEU A 52 -11.74 0.76 8.17
CA LEU A 52 -10.77 0.45 7.12
C LEU A 52 -9.48 1.24 7.30
N ILE A 53 -9.59 2.53 7.61
CA ILE A 53 -8.44 3.41 7.82
C ILE A 53 -7.60 2.95 9.02
N GLN A 54 -8.23 2.44 10.07
CA GLN A 54 -7.53 2.00 11.29
C GLN A 54 -6.92 0.61 11.18
N SER A 55 -7.36 -0.20 10.23
CA SER A 55 -6.98 -1.61 10.15
C SER A 55 -6.03 -1.94 9.00
N HIS A 56 -5.99 -1.11 7.99
CA HIS A 56 -5.28 -1.40 6.74
C HIS A 56 -4.46 -0.23 6.27
N PHE A 57 -3.38 -0.53 5.55
CA PHE A 57 -2.50 0.48 4.98
C PHE A 57 -3.18 1.17 3.79
N SER A 58 -3.27 2.49 3.85
CA SER A 58 -3.71 3.29 2.71
C SER A 58 -2.56 3.55 1.75
N LEU A 59 -2.86 3.88 0.51
CA LEU A 59 -1.87 4.32 -0.47
C LEU A 59 -1.06 5.50 0.07
N GLU A 60 -1.74 6.47 0.67
CA GLU A 60 -1.10 7.67 1.20
C GLU A 60 -0.09 7.32 2.30
N ASN A 61 -0.46 6.42 3.20
CA ASN A 61 0.43 5.99 4.27
C ASN A 61 1.57 5.10 3.76
N VAL A 62 1.31 4.27 2.75
CA VAL A 62 2.37 3.48 2.10
C VAL A 62 3.43 4.41 1.52
N ILE A 63 3.02 5.42 0.77
CA ILE A 63 3.95 6.38 0.17
C ILE A 63 4.75 7.11 1.24
N LYS A 64 4.09 7.57 2.29
CA LYS A 64 4.75 8.24 3.42
C LYS A 64 5.79 7.33 4.07
N PHE A 65 5.44 6.07 4.31
CA PHE A 65 6.34 5.09 4.89
C PHE A 65 7.56 4.85 3.99
N LEU A 66 7.33 4.61 2.70
CA LEU A 66 8.42 4.36 1.74
C LEU A 66 9.35 5.54 1.62
N LYS A 67 8.82 6.76 1.63
CA LYS A 67 9.65 7.97 1.57
C LYS A 67 10.48 8.19 2.83
N SER A 68 10.09 7.60 3.96
CA SER A 68 10.85 7.69 5.20
C SER A 68 12.06 6.75 5.24
N MET A 69 12.14 5.82 4.29
CA MET A 69 13.19 4.81 4.24
C MET A 69 14.29 5.18 3.26
N ASP A 70 15.49 4.67 3.53
CA ASP A 70 16.56 4.66 2.54
C ASP A 70 16.34 3.49 1.60
N LEU A 71 15.93 3.78 0.38
CA LEU A 71 15.61 2.76 -0.63
C LEU A 71 16.78 2.49 -1.60
N THR A 72 17.99 2.94 -1.27
CA THR A 72 19.14 2.82 -2.16
C THR A 72 19.36 1.39 -2.64
N LYS A 73 19.20 0.42 -1.76
CA LYS A 73 19.40 -1.01 -2.07
C LYS A 73 18.12 -1.72 -2.47
N CYS A 74 17.00 -1.04 -2.47
CA CYS A 74 15.72 -1.64 -2.82
C CYS A 74 15.61 -1.85 -4.33
N GLN A 75 15.29 -3.08 -4.72
CA GLN A 75 15.18 -3.46 -6.13
C GLN A 75 13.74 -3.41 -6.61
N ASP A 76 12.80 -3.82 -5.79
CA ASP A 76 11.38 -3.84 -6.16
C ASP A 76 10.47 -3.65 -4.95
N ILE A 77 9.25 -3.24 -5.26
CA ILE A 77 8.19 -3.06 -4.27
C ILE A 77 6.96 -3.78 -4.80
N ARG A 78 6.38 -4.65 -3.97
CA ARG A 78 5.15 -5.36 -4.29
C ARG A 78 4.02 -4.87 -3.42
N LEU A 79 2.94 -4.45 -4.06
CA LEU A 79 1.74 -3.99 -3.37
C LEU A 79 0.78 -5.15 -3.25
N LEU A 80 0.30 -5.40 -2.03
CA LEU A 80 -0.51 -6.57 -1.69
C LEU A 80 -1.90 -6.14 -1.18
N HIS A 81 -2.83 -7.07 -1.18
CA HIS A 81 -4.14 -6.92 -0.52
C HIS A 81 -4.93 -5.70 -0.95
N LEU A 82 -4.90 -5.37 -2.23
CA LEU A 82 -5.71 -4.29 -2.76
C LEU A 82 -7.19 -4.65 -2.65
N SER A 83 -7.98 -3.71 -2.12
CA SER A 83 -9.43 -3.89 -2.07
C SER A 83 -10.02 -3.74 -3.47
N ASP A 84 -10.91 -4.63 -3.86
CA ASP A 84 -11.55 -4.56 -5.18
C ASP A 84 -12.33 -3.26 -5.38
N GLU A 85 -12.95 -2.77 -4.32
CA GLU A 85 -13.82 -1.60 -4.39
C GLU A 85 -13.15 -0.28 -4.02
N ASN A 86 -12.07 -0.34 -3.24
CA ASN A 86 -11.46 0.83 -2.62
C ASN A 86 -10.06 1.12 -3.13
N SER A 87 -9.66 0.47 -4.21
CA SER A 87 -8.34 0.65 -4.79
C SER A 87 -8.41 0.70 -6.32
N ASP A 88 -7.32 1.15 -6.91
CA ASP A 88 -7.10 1.17 -8.36
C ASP A 88 -5.65 0.73 -8.58
N ALA A 89 -5.48 -0.48 -9.09
CA ALA A 89 -4.16 -1.10 -9.24
C ALA A 89 -3.22 -0.27 -10.11
N ALA A 90 -3.70 0.20 -11.26
CA ALA A 90 -2.88 1.00 -12.17
C ALA A 90 -2.48 2.33 -11.56
N MET A 91 -3.42 3.01 -10.91
CA MET A 91 -3.16 4.29 -10.25
C MET A 91 -2.22 4.12 -9.07
N PHE A 92 -2.41 3.08 -8.25
CA PHE A 92 -1.55 2.81 -7.10
C PHE A 92 -0.12 2.50 -7.55
N LYS A 93 0.03 1.68 -8.58
CA LYS A 93 1.35 1.37 -9.15
C LYS A 93 2.07 2.64 -9.59
N GLN A 94 1.39 3.49 -10.36
CA GLN A 94 1.97 4.74 -10.86
C GLN A 94 2.35 5.68 -9.72
N ALA A 95 1.51 5.78 -8.71
CA ALA A 95 1.75 6.67 -7.58
C ALA A 95 2.98 6.24 -6.79
N VAL A 96 3.13 4.95 -6.53
CA VAL A 96 4.28 4.42 -5.78
C VAL A 96 5.55 4.51 -6.62
N GLU A 97 5.49 4.21 -7.91
CA GLU A 97 6.63 4.38 -8.82
C GLU A 97 7.10 5.83 -8.85
N ALA A 98 6.18 6.78 -8.96
CA ALA A 98 6.51 8.20 -8.98
C ALA A 98 7.14 8.66 -7.66
N ALA A 99 6.66 8.12 -6.54
CA ALA A 99 7.16 8.50 -5.21
C ALA A 99 8.52 7.92 -4.89
N THR A 100 8.86 6.75 -5.41
CA THR A 100 10.05 5.99 -5.00
C THR A 100 11.11 5.85 -6.10
N GLY A 101 10.71 5.94 -7.36
CA GLY A 101 11.60 5.65 -8.48
C GLY A 101 11.95 4.17 -8.62
N LYS A 102 11.20 3.28 -7.95
CA LYS A 102 11.49 1.85 -7.95
C LYS A 102 10.51 1.08 -8.82
N TYR A 103 10.90 -0.14 -9.19
CA TYR A 103 10.03 -1.06 -9.90
C TYR A 103 8.91 -1.54 -8.97
N VAL A 104 7.66 -1.37 -9.39
CA VAL A 104 6.49 -1.70 -8.57
C VAL A 104 5.65 -2.76 -9.27
N VAL A 105 5.28 -3.79 -8.54
CA VAL A 105 4.39 -4.85 -8.97
C VAL A 105 3.16 -4.84 -8.08
N VAL A 106 1.98 -4.96 -8.67
CA VAL A 106 0.75 -5.13 -7.90
C VAL A 106 0.37 -6.60 -7.94
N GLU A 107 0.33 -7.22 -6.77
CA GLU A 107 -0.13 -8.59 -6.61
C GLU A 107 -1.64 -8.59 -6.48
N GLN A 108 -2.33 -9.10 -7.47
CA GLN A 108 -3.78 -9.26 -7.38
C GLN A 108 -4.09 -10.65 -6.85
N GLU A 109 -4.63 -10.70 -5.64
CA GLU A 109 -5.11 -11.95 -5.11
C GLU A 109 -6.40 -12.31 -5.82
N ARG A 110 -6.38 -13.43 -6.52
CA ARG A 110 -7.60 -13.98 -7.06
C ARG A 110 -8.30 -14.73 -5.96
N SER A 111 -9.52 -14.31 -5.65
CA SER A 111 -10.34 -15.06 -4.72
C SER A 111 -10.53 -16.48 -5.27
N PRO A 112 -10.19 -17.53 -4.52
CA PRO A 112 -10.52 -18.88 -4.93
C PRO A 112 -12.03 -19.01 -4.94
N LEU A 113 -12.57 -19.46 -6.01
CA LEU A 113 -13.99 -19.71 -6.11
C LEU A 113 -14.39 -20.94 -5.30
#